data_1d55bb77ae05778b9928b7a0889e5e59
#
_entry.id   1d55bb77ae05778b9928b7a0889e5e59
#
_cell.length_a   1.000
_cell.length_b   1.000
_cell.length_c   1.000
_cell.angle_alpha   90.00
_cell.angle_beta   90.00
_cell.angle_gamma   90.00
#
_symmetry.space_group_name_H-M   'P 1'
#
loop_
_entity.id
_entity.type
_entity.pdbx_description
1 polymer ?
#
loop_
_entity_poly.entity_id
_entity_poly.type
_entity_poly.pdbx_seq_one_letter_code
_entity_poly.pdbx_strand_id
1 'polypeptide(L)'
;MMIYRVVTYDRTSERMKGSLVVPPSVLAKVKKIAGFKPEDDGLGEYPLDETQTKRVAKILGFRPEADRFYYYIEPYDPPEDCGFQETSTAS
;
A
#
# COMPACT_ATOMS: atom_id res chain seq x y z
N MET A 1 11.01 -4.31 -11.22
CA MET A 1 10.49 -5.12 -10.11
C MET A 1 9.27 -4.45 -9.50
N MET A 2 8.20 -5.21 -9.32
CA MET A 2 6.97 -4.68 -8.75
C MET A 2 7.02 -4.73 -7.24
N ILE A 3 6.71 -3.61 -6.59
CA ILE A 3 6.52 -3.58 -5.14
C ILE A 3 5.09 -3.17 -4.86
N TYR A 4 4.67 -3.34 -3.63
CA TYR A 4 3.32 -2.97 -3.20
C TYR A 4 3.40 -2.00 -2.06
N ARG A 5 2.43 -1.09 -2.01
CA ARG A 5 2.33 -0.09 -0.96
C ARG A 5 0.94 -0.10 -0.37
N VAL A 6 0.85 0.21 0.92
CA VAL A 6 -0.41 0.59 1.53
C VAL A 6 -0.52 2.09 1.34
N VAL A 7 -1.55 2.54 0.63
CA VAL A 7 -1.74 3.95 0.34
C VAL A 7 -2.93 4.46 1.14
N THR A 8 -2.76 5.62 1.74
CA THR A 8 -3.75 6.24 2.60
C THR A 8 -4.35 7.46 1.90
N TYR A 9 -5.68 7.49 1.76
CA TYR A 9 -6.40 8.62 1.17
C TYR A 9 -7.34 9.22 2.21
N ASP A 10 -7.37 10.54 2.26
CA ASP A 10 -8.27 11.26 3.15
C ASP A 10 -9.71 11.11 2.65
N ARG A 11 -10.63 10.73 3.54
CA ARG A 11 -12.03 10.52 3.14
C ARG A 11 -12.72 11.79 2.68
N THR A 12 -12.32 12.93 3.23
CA THR A 12 -12.97 14.19 2.91
C THR A 12 -12.42 14.79 1.63
N SER A 13 -11.11 14.92 1.51
CA SER A 13 -10.49 15.55 0.35
C SER A 13 -10.18 14.58 -0.78
N GLU A 14 -10.16 13.28 -0.47
CA GLU A 14 -9.79 12.20 -1.39
C GLU A 14 -8.38 12.33 -1.90
N ARG A 15 -7.53 13.03 -1.16
CA ARG A 15 -6.12 13.19 -1.51
C ARG A 15 -5.28 12.15 -0.78
N MET A 16 -4.21 11.72 -1.44
CA MET A 16 -3.27 10.81 -0.82
C MET A 16 -2.57 11.49 0.35
N LYS A 17 -2.60 10.86 1.51
CA LYS A 17 -1.93 11.37 2.71
C LYS A 17 -0.61 10.69 2.99
N GLY A 18 -0.40 9.50 2.46
CA GLY A 18 0.85 8.81 2.65
C GLY A 18 0.84 7.44 2.03
N SER A 19 1.99 6.81 2.05
CA SER A 19 2.12 5.45 1.58
C SER A 19 3.19 4.75 2.39
N LEU A 20 3.08 3.43 2.45
CA LEU A 20 4.01 2.59 3.21
C LEU A 20 4.31 1.35 2.38
N VAL A 21 5.58 1.15 2.07
CA VAL A 21 5.99 -0.01 1.28
C VAL A 21 5.76 -1.29 2.08
N VAL A 22 5.20 -2.31 1.43
CA VAL A 22 5.03 -3.62 2.04
C VAL A 22 6.33 -4.41 1.85
N PRO A 23 7.04 -4.75 2.93
CA PRO A 23 8.29 -5.51 2.79
C PRO A 23 8.03 -6.87 2.15
N PRO A 24 8.95 -7.36 1.32
CA PRO A 24 8.77 -8.69 0.71
C PRO A 24 8.57 -9.81 1.72
N SER A 25 9.13 -9.69 2.91
CA SER A 25 9.04 -10.73 3.92
C SER A 25 7.62 -10.96 4.41
N VAL A 26 6.74 -9.96 4.33
CA VAL A 26 5.35 -10.07 4.78
C VAL A 26 4.36 -9.91 3.65
N LEU A 27 4.83 -9.76 2.42
CA LEU A 27 3.95 -9.47 1.28
C LEU A 27 2.89 -10.55 1.08
N ALA A 28 3.26 -11.83 1.21
CA ALA A 28 2.30 -12.91 1.02
C ALA A 28 1.16 -12.83 2.03
N LYS A 29 1.48 -12.48 3.28
CA LYS A 29 0.46 -12.33 4.32
C LYS A 29 -0.47 -11.17 4.02
N VAL A 30 0.10 -10.04 3.59
CA VAL A 30 -0.68 -8.86 3.27
C VAL A 30 -1.60 -9.13 2.08
N LYS A 31 -1.09 -9.77 1.03
CA LYS A 31 -1.90 -10.14 -0.12
C LYS A 31 -3.08 -11.02 0.28
N LYS A 32 -2.84 -11.98 1.16
CA LYS A 32 -3.90 -12.88 1.61
C LYS A 32 -4.97 -12.11 2.37
N ILE A 33 -4.57 -11.19 3.24
CA ILE A 33 -5.53 -10.38 3.99
C ILE A 33 -6.35 -9.51 3.05
N ALA A 34 -5.70 -8.94 2.03
CA ALA A 34 -6.36 -8.04 1.07
C ALA A 34 -7.28 -8.78 0.11
N GLY A 35 -7.22 -10.11 0.08
CA GLY A 35 -8.09 -10.89 -0.77
C GLY A 35 -7.59 -11.12 -2.17
N PHE A 36 -6.28 -11.03 -2.39
CA PHE A 36 -5.70 -11.38 -3.68
C PHE A 36 -5.97 -12.83 -3.99
N LYS A 37 -6.38 -13.11 -5.22
CA LYS A 37 -6.64 -14.47 -5.68
C LYS A 37 -5.48 -14.96 -6.54
N PRO A 38 -5.26 -16.29 -6.63
CA PRO A 38 -4.16 -16.81 -7.44
C PRO A 38 -4.20 -16.38 -8.89
N GLU A 39 -5.39 -16.14 -9.44
CA GLU A 39 -5.54 -15.74 -10.84
C GLU A 39 -5.37 -14.24 -11.05
N ASP A 40 -5.26 -13.45 -9.98
CA ASP A 40 -5.09 -12.01 -10.09
C ASP A 40 -3.68 -11.69 -10.57
N ASP A 41 -3.58 -10.70 -11.46
CA ASP A 41 -2.28 -10.26 -11.93
C ASP A 41 -1.59 -9.30 -10.96
N GLY A 42 -2.31 -8.86 -9.93
CA GLY A 42 -1.73 -7.98 -8.92
C GLY A 42 -1.55 -6.55 -9.38
N LEU A 43 -2.15 -6.16 -10.50
CA LEU A 43 -1.97 -4.83 -11.04
C LEU A 43 -3.08 -3.85 -10.66
N GLY A 44 -4.12 -4.34 -9.99
CA GLY A 44 -5.21 -3.47 -9.58
C GLY A 44 -5.00 -2.89 -8.20
N GLU A 45 -5.88 -1.97 -7.84
CA GLU A 45 -5.93 -1.43 -6.49
C GLU A 45 -6.86 -2.30 -5.67
N TYR A 46 -6.45 -2.63 -4.46
CA TYR A 46 -7.24 -3.51 -3.59
C TYR A 46 -7.64 -2.72 -2.35
N PRO A 47 -8.92 -2.31 -2.26
CA PRO A 47 -9.38 -1.56 -1.09
C PRO A 47 -9.41 -2.47 0.14
N LEU A 48 -9.06 -1.89 1.27
CA LEU A 48 -9.09 -2.61 2.55
C LEU A 48 -10.26 -2.11 3.37
N ASP A 49 -11.10 -3.03 3.85
CA ASP A 49 -12.13 -2.64 4.81
C ASP A 49 -11.50 -2.43 6.19
N GLU A 50 -12.32 -2.08 7.17
CA GLU A 50 -11.81 -1.77 8.50
C GLU A 50 -11.07 -2.96 9.12
N THR A 51 -11.63 -4.15 9.01
CA THR A 51 -11.01 -5.35 9.58
C THR A 51 -9.68 -5.66 8.89
N GLN A 52 -9.67 -5.61 7.56
CA GLN A 52 -8.45 -5.86 6.79
C GLN A 52 -7.38 -4.82 7.11
N THR A 53 -7.78 -3.56 7.23
CA THR A 53 -6.86 -2.48 7.55
C THR A 53 -6.18 -2.72 8.89
N LYS A 54 -6.96 -3.11 9.91
CA LYS A 54 -6.41 -3.38 11.22
C LYS A 54 -5.41 -4.54 11.20
N ARG A 55 -5.71 -5.58 10.43
CA ARG A 55 -4.81 -6.72 10.34
C ARG A 55 -3.50 -6.37 9.63
N VAL A 56 -3.59 -5.60 8.54
CA VAL A 56 -2.40 -5.15 7.83
C VAL A 56 -1.59 -4.20 8.70
N ALA A 57 -2.27 -3.30 9.40
CA ALA A 57 -1.60 -2.35 10.29
C ALA A 57 -0.80 -3.06 11.37
N LYS A 58 -1.33 -4.16 11.91
CA LYS A 58 -0.63 -4.92 12.93
C LYS A 58 0.65 -5.54 12.39
N ILE A 59 0.62 -5.99 11.15
CA ILE A 59 1.79 -6.58 10.50
C ILE A 59 2.84 -5.51 10.20
N LEU A 60 2.41 -4.37 9.68
CA LEU A 60 3.32 -3.32 9.21
C LEU A 60 3.68 -2.30 10.29
N GLY A 61 2.98 -2.30 11.40
CA GLY A 61 3.34 -1.43 12.52
C GLY A 61 2.84 0.00 12.41
N PHE A 62 1.69 0.22 11.76
CA PHE A 62 1.12 1.56 11.73
C PHE A 62 -0.22 1.58 12.46
N ARG A 63 -0.70 2.79 12.78
CA ARG A 63 -1.96 2.98 13.49
C ARG A 63 -3.05 3.36 12.49
N PRO A 64 -4.04 2.49 12.27
CA PRO A 64 -5.08 2.79 11.29
C PRO A 64 -6.11 3.76 11.86
N GLU A 65 -6.68 4.60 10.98
CA GLU A 65 -7.76 5.51 11.33
C GLU A 65 -8.83 5.39 10.24
N ALA A 66 -9.52 4.26 10.24
CA ALA A 66 -10.45 3.93 9.17
C ALA A 66 -11.64 4.87 9.08
N ASP A 67 -11.96 5.62 10.17
CA ASP A 67 -13.01 6.62 10.17
C ASP A 67 -12.59 7.90 9.44
N ARG A 68 -11.30 8.12 9.25
CA ARG A 68 -10.78 9.33 8.60
C ARG A 68 -10.17 9.06 7.25
N PHE A 69 -9.68 7.84 7.02
CA PHE A 69 -8.91 7.51 5.82
C PHE A 69 -9.40 6.24 5.17
N TYR A 70 -9.24 6.18 3.85
CA TYR A 70 -9.34 4.95 3.08
C TYR A 70 -7.94 4.35 2.93
N TYR A 71 -7.85 3.04 2.95
CA TYR A 71 -6.58 2.33 2.79
C TYR A 71 -6.69 1.36 1.63
N TYR A 72 -5.66 1.37 0.77
CA TYR A 72 -5.62 0.51 -0.41
C TYR A 72 -4.26 -0.16 -0.47
N ILE A 73 -4.22 -1.36 -1.05
CA ILE A 73 -2.95 -1.96 -1.48
C ILE A 73 -2.82 -1.67 -2.96
N GLU A 74 -1.74 -1.03 -3.35
CA GLU A 74 -1.51 -0.65 -4.75
C GLU A 74 -0.15 -1.13 -5.21
N PRO A 75 -0.05 -1.64 -6.45
CA PRO A 75 1.24 -1.97 -7.02
C PRO A 75 2.02 -0.71 -7.36
N TYR A 76 3.32 -0.80 -7.29
CA TYR A 76 4.20 0.31 -7.61
C TYR A 76 5.45 -0.25 -8.29
N ASP A 77 5.74 0.28 -9.47
CA ASP A 77 6.91 -0.13 -10.23
C ASP A 77 7.86 1.06 -10.29
N PRO A 78 8.84 1.13 -9.38
CA PRO A 78 9.71 2.30 -9.34
C PRO A 78 10.55 2.40 -10.61
N PRO A 79 10.89 3.62 -11.03
CA PRO A 79 11.76 3.78 -12.20
C PRO A 79 13.13 3.15 -11.96
N GLU A 80 13.69 2.56 -12.99
CA GLU A 80 14.92 1.80 -12.83
C GLU A 80 16.12 2.69 -12.54
N ASP A 81 16.14 3.87 -13.11
CA ASP A 81 17.30 4.75 -12.97
C ASP A 81 17.06 5.87 -12.00
N CYS A 82 16.67 5.62 -11.00
CA CYS A 82 16.36 6.65 -10.05
C CYS A 82 17.44 7.15 -9.21
N GLY A 83 17.75 7.16 -9.85
CA GLY A 83 18.23 7.37 -9.30
C GLY A 83 18.28 8.18 -8.77
N PHE A 84 17.89 7.86 -9.34
CA PHE A 84 17.71 8.50 -9.04
C PHE A 84 17.64 9.26 -8.40
N GLN A 85 17.49 9.23 -8.37
CA GLN A 85 17.12 9.87 -7.97
C GLN A 85 16.80 10.49 -7.22
N GLU A 86 16.80 10.48 -7.19
CA GLU A 86 16.35 11.10 -6.73
C GLU A 86 16.30 11.78 -6.20
N THR A 87 16.64 11.77 -6.30
CA THR A 87 16.39 12.52 -6.03
C THR A 87 16.11 13.20 -5.63
N SER A 88 16.15 13.10 -5.64
CA SER A 88 15.73 13.76 -5.47
C SER A 88 15.45 14.36 -5.03
N THR A 89 15.62 14.35 -4.91
CA THR A 89 15.23 14.93 -4.68
C THR A 89 14.93 15.49 -4.37
N ALA A 90 15.15 15.60 -4.30
CA ALA A 90 14.78 16.04 -4.20
C ALA A 90 14.51 16.51 -4.13
N SER A 91 14.75 16.38 -3.95
CA SER A 91 14.36 16.66 -4.08
C SER A 91 14.06 16.99 -4.06
#